data_f3bdbf00778f9bf411f458ea8eb14cdd
#
_entry.id   f3bdbf00778f9bf411f458ea8eb14cdd
#
_cell.length_a   1.000
_cell.length_b   1.000
_cell.length_c   1.000
_cell.angle_alpha   90.00
_cell.angle_beta   90.00
_cell.angle_gamma   90.00
#
_symmetry.space_group_name_H-M   'P 1'
#
loop_
_entity.id
_entity.type
_entity.pdbx_description
1 polymer ?
#
loop_
_entity_poly.entity_id
_entity_poly.type
_entity_poly.pdbx_seq_one_letter_code
_entity_poly.pdbx_strand_id
1 'polypeptide(L)'
;MSTKRAETTLDRPTQILDAAMICFAERGFHQASMHDISAEAGISVGLIYRYFKNKDEVISAMAAEHKKHIAELLERAGQAPTLLESLEILFTSNCCESSPQVLSAFVVDLFAEASRNPTVAKIVRDVVRTTTKGVTDLIARSPEIKYAAHKLGPEAIADMIFAVNDGLMMRSVLQRSGVSSAKQRERQLDVARTLWRLLFTRTSHANGHN
;
A
#
# COMPACT_ATOMS: atom_id res chain seq x y z
N MET A 1 -22.17 17.71 35.82
CA MET A 1 -21.58 18.44 34.69
C MET A 1 -20.95 17.40 33.74
N SER A 2 -21.66 17.11 32.67
CA SER A 2 -21.30 16.02 31.72
C SER A 2 -20.33 16.56 30.70
N THR A 3 -19.08 16.09 30.75
CA THR A 3 -18.03 16.45 29.78
C THR A 3 -18.37 15.73 28.47
N LYS A 4 -18.94 16.45 27.54
CA LYS A 4 -19.13 16.03 26.15
C LYS A 4 -17.76 15.78 25.53
N ARG A 5 -17.37 14.48 25.42
CA ARG A 5 -16.22 14.04 24.64
C ARG A 5 -16.45 14.51 23.21
N ALA A 6 -15.57 15.35 22.69
CA ALA A 6 -15.58 15.74 21.29
C ALA A 6 -15.35 14.46 20.48
N GLU A 7 -16.42 13.85 20.00
CA GLU A 7 -16.38 12.85 18.95
C GLU A 7 -15.84 13.56 17.69
N THR A 8 -14.59 13.29 17.37
CA THR A 8 -14.06 13.52 16.03
C THR A 8 -14.99 12.70 15.13
N THR A 9 -15.88 13.37 14.41
CA THR A 9 -16.83 12.72 13.51
C THR A 9 -16.00 12.19 12.33
N LEU A 10 -15.47 10.96 12.49
CA LEU A 10 -14.97 10.20 11.36
C LEU A 10 -16.07 10.21 10.31
N ASP A 11 -15.69 10.59 9.09
CA ASP A 11 -16.60 10.52 7.96
C ASP A 11 -17.12 9.08 7.85
N ARG A 12 -18.44 8.90 7.81
CA ARG A 12 -19.07 7.57 7.84
C ARG A 12 -18.54 6.60 6.77
N PRO A 13 -18.33 7.02 5.52
CA PRO A 13 -17.63 6.19 4.53
C PRO A 13 -16.27 5.69 5.03
N THR A 14 -15.40 6.54 5.53
CA THR A 14 -14.08 6.15 6.06
C THR A 14 -14.19 5.12 7.17
N GLN A 15 -15.09 5.32 8.14
CA GLN A 15 -15.35 4.36 9.21
C GLN A 15 -15.77 2.97 8.69
N ILE A 16 -16.58 2.93 7.63
CA ILE A 16 -17.00 1.68 6.99
C ILE A 16 -15.83 1.02 6.25
N LEU A 17 -15.00 1.80 5.57
CA LEU A 17 -13.86 1.26 4.81
C LEU A 17 -12.78 0.69 5.75
N ASP A 18 -12.51 1.33 6.88
CA ASP A 18 -11.58 0.82 7.90
C ASP A 18 -12.07 -0.49 8.51
N ALA A 19 -13.36 -0.57 8.86
CA ALA A 19 -13.98 -1.79 9.35
C ALA A 19 -13.97 -2.91 8.30
N ALA A 20 -14.22 -2.58 7.04
CA ALA A 20 -14.15 -3.53 5.94
C ALA A 20 -12.76 -4.12 5.77
N MET A 21 -11.71 -3.31 5.87
CA MET A 21 -10.33 -3.77 5.78
C MET A 21 -10.02 -4.81 6.88
N ILE A 22 -10.44 -4.55 8.12
CA ILE A 22 -10.27 -5.49 9.24
C ILE A 22 -11.01 -6.79 8.96
N CYS A 23 -12.28 -6.72 8.58
CA CYS A 23 -13.10 -7.89 8.27
C CYS A 23 -12.50 -8.73 7.13
N PHE A 24 -12.03 -8.08 6.06
CA PHE A 24 -11.40 -8.78 4.93
C PHE A 24 -10.06 -9.41 5.32
N ALA A 25 -9.25 -8.72 6.13
CA ALA A 25 -7.96 -9.24 6.61
C ALA A 25 -8.12 -10.46 7.54
N GLU A 26 -9.18 -10.49 8.36
CA GLU A 26 -9.40 -11.55 9.35
C GLU A 26 -10.12 -12.78 8.78
N ARG A 27 -11.12 -12.55 7.92
CA ARG A 27 -12.04 -13.59 7.45
C ARG A 27 -11.90 -13.91 5.96
N GLY A 28 -11.17 -13.09 5.23
CA GLY A 28 -11.12 -13.12 3.77
C GLY A 28 -12.35 -12.48 3.12
N PHE A 29 -12.20 -12.02 1.88
CA PHE A 29 -13.25 -11.33 1.13
C PHE A 29 -14.54 -12.17 0.99
N HIS A 30 -14.41 -13.47 0.76
CA HIS A 30 -15.56 -14.35 0.56
C HIS A 30 -16.43 -14.51 1.80
N GLN A 31 -15.81 -14.74 2.96
CA GLN A 31 -16.52 -15.05 4.20
C GLN A 31 -17.04 -13.79 4.90
N ALA A 32 -16.34 -12.65 4.76
CA ALA A 32 -16.80 -11.39 5.31
C ALA A 32 -18.11 -10.95 4.66
N SER A 33 -19.09 -10.58 5.47
CA SER A 33 -20.41 -10.10 5.02
C SER A 33 -20.59 -8.61 5.30
N MET A 34 -21.54 -7.97 4.65
CA MET A 34 -21.95 -6.59 4.97
C MET A 34 -22.42 -6.44 6.42
N HIS A 35 -22.95 -7.52 7.01
CA HIS A 35 -23.31 -7.57 8.43
C HIS A 35 -22.08 -7.53 9.33
N ASP A 36 -21.03 -8.31 9.00
CA ASP A 36 -19.77 -8.29 9.76
C ASP A 36 -19.13 -6.89 9.72
N ILE A 37 -19.08 -6.28 8.54
CA ILE A 37 -18.56 -4.92 8.35
C ILE A 37 -19.37 -3.90 9.17
N SER A 38 -20.70 -4.03 9.20
CA SER A 38 -21.56 -3.12 9.99
C SER A 38 -21.33 -3.28 11.50
N ALA A 39 -21.15 -4.52 11.97
CA ALA A 39 -20.84 -4.82 13.36
C ALA A 39 -19.46 -4.25 13.76
N GLU A 40 -18.43 -4.47 12.94
CA GLU A 40 -17.08 -3.93 13.17
C GLU A 40 -17.07 -2.39 13.15
N ALA A 41 -17.81 -1.78 12.23
CA ALA A 41 -17.98 -0.32 12.16
C ALA A 41 -18.84 0.26 13.28
N GLY A 42 -19.51 -0.56 14.11
CA GLY A 42 -20.41 -0.09 15.16
C GLY A 42 -21.64 0.65 14.64
N ILE A 43 -22.15 0.27 13.47
CA ILE A 43 -23.33 0.88 12.82
C ILE A 43 -24.38 -0.16 12.50
N SER A 44 -25.62 0.29 12.23
CA SER A 44 -26.68 -0.64 11.83
C SER A 44 -26.48 -1.15 10.39
N VAL A 45 -26.92 -2.38 10.12
CA VAL A 45 -26.92 -2.98 8.77
C VAL A 45 -27.71 -2.13 7.77
N GLY A 46 -28.81 -1.52 8.18
CA GLY A 46 -29.56 -0.61 7.31
C GLY A 46 -28.78 0.66 6.95
N LEU A 47 -27.89 1.12 7.86
CA LEU A 47 -27.06 2.28 7.60
C LEU A 47 -25.95 1.99 6.60
N ILE A 48 -25.27 0.83 6.69
CA ILE A 48 -24.20 0.49 5.74
C ILE A 48 -24.75 0.39 4.31
N TYR A 49 -25.96 -0.18 4.10
CA TYR A 49 -26.57 -0.28 2.78
C TYR A 49 -27.00 1.06 2.17
N ARG A 50 -27.02 2.15 2.95
CA ARG A 50 -27.20 3.52 2.41
C ARG A 50 -25.94 4.05 1.74
N TYR A 51 -24.76 3.54 2.10
CA TYR A 51 -23.46 3.96 1.54
C TYR A 51 -22.97 2.99 0.48
N PHE A 52 -23.10 1.69 0.70
CA PHE A 52 -22.54 0.65 -0.16
C PHE A 52 -23.55 -0.49 -0.35
N LYS A 53 -23.89 -0.82 -1.60
CA LYS A 53 -24.87 -1.86 -1.92
C LYS A 53 -24.34 -3.27 -1.72
N ASN A 54 -23.02 -3.46 -1.87
CA ASN A 54 -22.34 -4.75 -1.79
C ASN A 54 -20.86 -4.58 -1.51
N LYS A 55 -20.14 -5.69 -1.32
CA LYS A 55 -18.71 -5.70 -1.05
C LYS A 55 -17.86 -5.15 -2.22
N ASP A 56 -18.30 -5.34 -3.46
CA ASP A 56 -17.56 -4.81 -4.63
C ASP A 56 -17.57 -3.28 -4.64
N GLU A 57 -18.68 -2.63 -4.21
CA GLU A 57 -18.72 -1.18 -4.04
C GLU A 57 -17.79 -0.72 -2.90
N VAL A 58 -17.70 -1.47 -1.81
CA VAL A 58 -16.76 -1.19 -0.72
C VAL A 58 -15.31 -1.25 -1.23
N ILE A 59 -14.92 -2.31 -1.94
CA ILE A 59 -13.58 -2.43 -2.53
C ILE A 59 -13.31 -1.32 -3.55
N SER A 60 -14.30 -0.96 -4.35
CA SER A 60 -14.15 0.14 -5.31
C SER A 60 -13.87 1.47 -4.61
N ALA A 61 -14.54 1.74 -3.50
CA ALA A 61 -14.32 2.94 -2.70
C ALA A 61 -12.93 2.90 -2.01
N MET A 62 -12.53 1.77 -1.42
CA MET A 62 -11.19 1.59 -0.87
C MET A 62 -10.10 1.84 -1.91
N ALA A 63 -10.29 1.34 -3.14
CA ALA A 63 -9.37 1.57 -4.25
C ALA A 63 -9.31 3.05 -4.66
N ALA A 64 -10.43 3.77 -4.63
CA ALA A 64 -10.48 5.20 -4.92
C ALA A 64 -9.73 6.02 -3.88
N GLU A 65 -9.96 5.76 -2.58
CA GLU A 65 -9.22 6.40 -1.49
C GLU A 65 -7.72 6.08 -1.54
N HIS A 66 -7.36 4.83 -1.82
CA HIS A 66 -5.96 4.45 -1.99
C HIS A 66 -5.28 5.22 -3.14
N LYS A 67 -5.94 5.33 -4.30
CA LYS A 67 -5.40 6.09 -5.44
C LYS A 67 -5.23 7.58 -5.12
N LYS A 68 -6.18 8.17 -4.39
CA LYS A 68 -6.08 9.55 -3.92
C LYS A 68 -4.87 9.73 -2.99
N HIS A 69 -4.74 8.85 -2.00
CA HIS A 69 -3.59 8.86 -1.09
C HIS A 69 -2.24 8.72 -1.82
N ILE A 70 -2.15 7.78 -2.78
CA ILE A 70 -0.94 7.62 -3.60
C ILE A 70 -0.65 8.88 -4.43
N ALA A 71 -1.66 9.56 -4.98
CA ALA A 71 -1.45 10.80 -5.71
C ALA A 71 -0.85 11.90 -4.81
N GLU A 72 -1.36 12.05 -3.58
CA GLU A 72 -0.82 12.99 -2.58
C GLU A 72 0.62 12.62 -2.18
N LEU A 73 0.92 11.33 -2.01
CA LEU A 73 2.27 10.86 -1.71
C LEU A 73 3.24 11.11 -2.87
N LEU A 74 2.82 10.87 -4.11
CA LEU A 74 3.63 11.13 -5.30
C LEU A 74 3.92 12.63 -5.47
N GLU A 75 2.97 13.50 -5.17
CA GLU A 75 3.18 14.95 -5.17
C GLU A 75 4.24 15.35 -4.13
N ARG A 76 4.11 14.87 -2.90
CA ARG A 76 5.10 15.11 -1.83
C ARG A 76 6.47 14.52 -2.17
N ALA A 77 6.51 13.30 -2.69
CA ALA A 77 7.74 12.62 -3.10
C ALA A 77 8.44 13.38 -4.24
N GLY A 78 7.66 13.97 -5.16
CA GLY A 78 8.20 14.77 -6.25
C GLY A 78 8.88 16.07 -5.82
N GLN A 79 8.70 16.49 -4.56
CA GLN A 79 9.35 17.67 -3.96
C GLN A 79 10.59 17.30 -3.15
N ALA A 80 10.90 16.03 -2.96
CA ALA A 80 12.05 15.58 -2.20
C ALA A 80 13.37 15.86 -2.95
N PRO A 81 14.46 16.18 -2.22
CA PRO A 81 15.76 16.53 -2.81
C PRO A 81 16.40 15.39 -3.62
N THR A 82 16.15 14.15 -3.24
CA THR A 82 16.74 12.95 -3.85
C THR A 82 15.68 11.89 -4.16
N LEU A 83 15.96 11.02 -5.13
CA LEU A 83 15.11 9.88 -5.43
C LEU A 83 14.97 8.93 -4.24
N LEU A 84 16.03 8.75 -3.46
CA LEU A 84 15.99 7.91 -2.27
C LEU A 84 14.98 8.43 -1.24
N GLU A 85 14.99 9.74 -0.97
CA GLU A 85 14.01 10.39 -0.08
C GLU A 85 12.59 10.31 -0.65
N SER A 86 12.44 10.48 -1.98
CA SER A 86 11.16 10.28 -2.68
C SER A 86 10.59 8.88 -2.44
N LEU A 87 11.42 7.84 -2.60
CA LEU A 87 11.02 6.46 -2.36
C LEU A 87 10.73 6.22 -0.87
N GLU A 88 11.49 6.81 0.04
CA GLU A 88 11.19 6.73 1.47
C GLU A 88 9.80 7.30 1.79
N ILE A 89 9.45 8.46 1.28
CA ILE A 89 8.11 9.04 1.46
C ILE A 89 7.03 8.06 1.00
N LEU A 90 7.20 7.45 -0.18
CA LEU A 90 6.20 6.54 -0.76
C LEU A 90 6.04 5.25 0.05
N PHE A 91 7.13 4.64 0.49
CA PHE A 91 7.13 3.32 1.11
C PHE A 91 7.10 3.34 2.64
N THR A 92 7.29 4.50 3.29
CA THR A 92 7.15 4.64 4.74
C THR A 92 5.79 5.16 5.19
N SER A 93 5.06 5.83 4.32
CA SER A 93 3.77 6.42 4.64
C SER A 93 2.69 5.34 4.78
N ASN A 94 1.94 5.41 5.86
CA ASN A 94 0.78 4.53 6.07
C ASN A 94 -0.39 5.07 5.24
N CYS A 95 -1.00 4.20 4.45
CA CYS A 95 -2.23 4.52 3.72
C CYS A 95 -3.50 4.37 4.58
N CYS A 96 -3.38 3.89 5.82
CA CYS A 96 -4.50 3.69 6.74
C CYS A 96 -4.01 3.64 8.19
N GLU A 97 -4.94 3.81 9.14
CA GLU A 97 -4.66 3.70 10.58
C GLU A 97 -4.45 2.23 11.04
N SER A 98 -4.78 1.28 10.19
CA SER A 98 -4.65 -0.15 10.47
C SER A 98 -3.20 -0.57 10.66
N SER A 99 -2.98 -1.62 11.44
CA SER A 99 -1.65 -2.16 11.62
C SER A 99 -1.06 -2.68 10.30
N PRO A 100 0.28 -2.65 10.13
CA PRO A 100 0.92 -3.18 8.92
C PRO A 100 0.57 -4.65 8.63
N GLN A 101 0.28 -5.44 9.65
CA GLN A 101 -0.13 -6.84 9.52
C GLN A 101 -1.54 -6.97 8.91
N VAL A 102 -2.49 -6.14 9.36
CA VAL A 102 -3.85 -6.10 8.82
C VAL A 102 -3.79 -5.69 7.34
N LEU A 103 -3.05 -4.64 7.02
CA LEU A 103 -2.87 -4.20 5.64
C LEU A 103 -2.27 -5.30 4.77
N SER A 104 -1.20 -5.97 5.23
CA SER A 104 -0.56 -7.04 4.47
C SER A 104 -1.51 -8.24 4.25
N ALA A 105 -2.26 -8.66 5.28
CA ALA A 105 -3.23 -9.72 5.16
C ALA A 105 -4.35 -9.38 4.17
N PHE A 106 -4.88 -8.15 4.26
CA PHE A 106 -5.89 -7.64 3.34
C PHE A 106 -5.40 -7.65 1.89
N VAL A 107 -4.20 -7.13 1.62
CA VAL A 107 -3.66 -7.07 0.25
C VAL A 107 -3.44 -8.47 -0.32
N VAL A 108 -2.89 -9.41 0.45
CA VAL A 108 -2.71 -10.81 0.00
C VAL A 108 -4.06 -11.46 -0.34
N ASP A 109 -5.08 -11.28 0.50
CA ASP A 109 -6.41 -11.82 0.22
C ASP A 109 -7.07 -11.14 -1.00
N LEU A 110 -6.87 -9.83 -1.16
CA LEU A 110 -7.37 -9.08 -2.30
C LEU A 110 -6.77 -9.57 -3.63
N PHE A 111 -5.45 -9.87 -3.68
CA PHE A 111 -4.83 -10.49 -4.85
C PHE A 111 -5.36 -11.90 -5.11
N ALA A 112 -5.56 -12.70 -4.05
CA ALA A 112 -6.15 -14.02 -4.17
C ALA A 112 -7.60 -13.95 -4.70
N GLU A 113 -8.40 -12.99 -4.25
CA GLU A 113 -9.75 -12.76 -4.76
C GLU A 113 -9.73 -12.27 -6.22
N ALA A 114 -8.82 -11.37 -6.57
CA ALA A 114 -8.67 -10.89 -7.94
C ALA A 114 -8.36 -12.02 -8.95
N SER A 115 -7.78 -13.14 -8.51
CA SER A 115 -7.55 -14.30 -9.38
C SER A 115 -8.85 -15.04 -9.77
N ARG A 116 -9.94 -14.82 -9.05
CA ARG A 116 -11.21 -15.55 -9.20
C ARG A 116 -12.39 -14.63 -9.56
N ASN A 117 -12.31 -13.36 -9.18
CA ASN A 117 -13.39 -12.38 -9.36
C ASN A 117 -12.96 -11.32 -10.39
N PRO A 118 -13.55 -11.33 -11.61
CA PRO A 118 -13.19 -10.39 -12.67
C PRO A 118 -13.41 -8.91 -12.31
N THR A 119 -14.42 -8.60 -11.48
CA THR A 119 -14.71 -7.25 -11.01
C THR A 119 -13.58 -6.75 -10.11
N VAL A 120 -13.21 -7.54 -9.09
CA VAL A 120 -12.09 -7.24 -8.20
C VAL A 120 -10.77 -7.18 -8.99
N ALA A 121 -10.57 -8.10 -9.93
CA ALA A 121 -9.38 -8.10 -10.79
C ALA A 121 -9.23 -6.79 -11.59
N LYS A 122 -10.33 -6.24 -12.11
CA LYS A 122 -10.31 -4.95 -12.82
C LYS A 122 -9.90 -3.82 -11.90
N ILE A 123 -10.47 -3.78 -10.69
CA ILE A 123 -10.17 -2.75 -9.67
C ILE A 123 -8.69 -2.81 -9.28
N VAL A 124 -8.19 -4.01 -8.92
CA VAL A 124 -6.81 -4.22 -8.51
C VAL A 124 -5.83 -3.83 -9.62
N ARG A 125 -6.06 -4.29 -10.86
CA ARG A 125 -5.22 -3.93 -12.01
C ARG A 125 -5.16 -2.42 -12.23
N ASP A 126 -6.27 -1.70 -12.04
CA ASP A 126 -6.30 -0.25 -12.20
C ASP A 126 -5.49 0.47 -11.12
N VAL A 127 -5.57 0.01 -9.87
CA VAL A 127 -4.74 0.51 -8.76
C VAL A 127 -3.26 0.26 -9.04
N VAL A 128 -2.87 -0.99 -9.33
CA VAL A 128 -1.49 -1.37 -9.61
C VAL A 128 -0.92 -0.55 -10.76
N ARG A 129 -1.63 -0.47 -11.88
CA ARG A 129 -1.21 0.32 -13.05
C ARG A 129 -0.99 1.80 -12.69
N THR A 130 -1.92 2.41 -11.95
CA THR A 130 -1.85 3.82 -11.58
C THR A 130 -0.65 4.08 -10.66
N THR A 131 -0.45 3.22 -9.66
CA THR A 131 0.65 3.34 -8.69
C THR A 131 2.01 3.12 -9.38
N THR A 132 2.14 2.02 -10.15
CA THR A 132 3.38 1.73 -10.88
C THR A 132 3.74 2.86 -11.84
N LYS A 133 2.76 3.37 -12.62
CA LYS A 133 2.99 4.51 -13.51
C LYS A 133 3.50 5.73 -12.75
N GLY A 134 2.90 6.08 -11.61
CA GLY A 134 3.32 7.22 -10.80
C GLY A 134 4.77 7.11 -10.32
N VAL A 135 5.17 5.92 -9.86
CA VAL A 135 6.55 5.64 -9.42
C VAL A 135 7.51 5.64 -10.62
N THR A 136 7.13 5.05 -11.74
CA THR A 136 7.91 5.09 -12.98
C THR A 136 8.18 6.51 -13.45
N ASP A 137 7.14 7.36 -13.46
CA ASP A 137 7.24 8.77 -13.85
C ASP A 137 8.15 9.55 -12.88
N LEU A 138 8.11 9.23 -11.59
CA LEU A 138 8.99 9.82 -10.58
C LEU A 138 10.46 9.44 -10.83
N ILE A 139 10.75 8.17 -11.05
CA ILE A 139 12.09 7.66 -11.37
C ILE A 139 12.61 8.28 -12.68
N ALA A 140 11.78 8.35 -13.71
CA ALA A 140 12.16 8.89 -15.02
C ALA A 140 12.57 10.38 -14.97
N ARG A 141 11.95 11.16 -14.07
CA ARG A 141 12.28 12.59 -13.90
C ARG A 141 13.48 12.83 -12.99
N SER A 142 13.88 11.83 -12.22
CA SER A 142 14.98 11.95 -11.27
C SER A 142 16.33 12.03 -11.99
N PRO A 143 17.23 12.96 -11.60
CA PRO A 143 18.58 13.01 -12.13
C PRO A 143 19.39 11.74 -11.88
N GLU A 144 19.04 10.96 -10.84
CA GLU A 144 19.73 9.74 -10.45
C GLU A 144 19.51 8.59 -11.43
N ILE A 145 18.49 8.64 -12.29
CA ILE A 145 18.23 7.58 -13.30
C ILE A 145 19.46 7.32 -14.20
N LYS A 146 20.26 8.33 -14.48
CA LYS A 146 21.51 8.21 -15.24
C LYS A 146 22.56 7.31 -14.58
N TYR A 147 22.43 7.07 -13.28
CA TYR A 147 23.31 6.20 -12.50
C TYR A 147 22.71 4.83 -12.24
N ALA A 148 21.52 4.55 -12.82
CA ALA A 148 20.84 3.28 -12.62
C ALA A 148 21.73 2.09 -13.02
N ALA A 149 21.73 1.07 -12.17
CA ALA A 149 22.50 -0.14 -12.40
C ALA A 149 22.14 -0.78 -13.75
N HIS A 150 23.13 -1.25 -14.48
CA HIS A 150 22.95 -1.97 -15.73
C HIS A 150 22.13 -1.24 -16.81
N LYS A 151 22.04 0.07 -16.77
CA LYS A 151 21.25 0.89 -17.71
C LYS A 151 19.77 0.47 -17.79
N LEU A 152 19.22 0.03 -16.67
CA LEU A 152 17.80 -0.31 -16.56
C LEU A 152 16.94 0.94 -16.80
N GLY A 153 15.85 0.76 -17.55
CA GLY A 153 14.85 1.81 -17.72
C GLY A 153 14.00 2.02 -16.47
N PRO A 154 13.30 3.17 -16.34
CA PRO A 154 12.45 3.49 -15.19
C PRO A 154 11.40 2.43 -14.91
N GLU A 155 10.81 1.82 -15.93
CA GLU A 155 9.80 0.77 -15.82
C GLU A 155 10.37 -0.47 -15.12
N ALA A 156 11.51 -0.98 -15.60
CA ALA A 156 12.14 -2.15 -15.01
C ALA A 156 12.57 -1.92 -13.55
N ILE A 157 13.00 -0.70 -13.23
CA ILE A 157 13.35 -0.32 -11.86
C ILE A 157 12.10 -0.28 -10.98
N ALA A 158 11.01 0.32 -11.46
CA ALA A 158 9.74 0.35 -10.74
C ALA A 158 9.22 -1.07 -10.47
N ASP A 159 9.26 -1.96 -11.47
CA ASP A 159 8.86 -3.36 -11.34
C ASP A 159 9.70 -4.09 -10.28
N MET A 160 11.02 -3.88 -10.26
CA MET A 160 11.90 -4.48 -9.24
C MET A 160 11.56 -3.96 -7.83
N ILE A 161 11.30 -2.66 -7.67
CA ILE A 161 10.92 -2.05 -6.39
C ILE A 161 9.61 -2.68 -5.89
N PHE A 162 8.59 -2.76 -6.74
CA PHE A 162 7.31 -3.36 -6.37
C PHE A 162 7.43 -4.86 -6.09
N ALA A 163 8.16 -5.62 -6.91
CA ALA A 163 8.35 -7.05 -6.68
C ALA A 163 9.00 -7.35 -5.31
N VAL A 164 10.00 -6.55 -4.91
CA VAL A 164 10.62 -6.70 -3.59
C VAL A 164 9.65 -6.27 -2.48
N ASN A 165 8.96 -5.15 -2.63
CA ASN A 165 7.97 -4.69 -1.64
C ASN A 165 6.85 -5.71 -1.43
N ASP A 166 6.28 -6.23 -2.51
CA ASP A 166 5.20 -7.24 -2.47
C ASP A 166 5.70 -8.54 -1.83
N GLY A 167 6.92 -8.96 -2.16
CA GLY A 167 7.56 -10.11 -1.52
C GLY A 167 7.78 -9.93 -0.02
N LEU A 168 8.21 -8.75 0.42
CA LEU A 168 8.36 -8.41 1.84
C LEU A 168 7.01 -8.39 2.55
N MET A 169 5.99 -7.81 1.93
CA MET A 169 4.63 -7.78 2.45
C MET A 169 4.03 -9.18 2.58
N MET A 170 4.14 -10.02 1.55
CA MET A 170 3.69 -11.41 1.59
C MET A 170 4.36 -12.21 2.72
N ARG A 171 5.68 -12.05 2.88
CA ARG A 171 6.42 -12.71 3.97
C ARG A 171 6.00 -12.23 5.36
N SER A 172 5.53 -10.99 5.50
CA SER A 172 5.08 -10.45 6.78
C SER A 172 3.83 -11.16 7.31
N VAL A 173 2.95 -11.61 6.42
CA VAL A 173 1.73 -12.36 6.79
C VAL A 173 2.08 -13.73 7.42
N LEU A 174 3.18 -14.33 6.99
CA LEU A 174 3.64 -15.63 7.52
C LEU A 174 4.34 -15.53 8.88
N GLN A 175 4.80 -14.34 9.27
CA GLN A 175 5.58 -14.11 10.50
C GLN A 175 4.68 -13.73 11.69
N ARG A 176 3.61 -14.47 11.92
CA ARG A 176 2.57 -14.18 12.92
C ARG A 176 2.98 -14.20 14.38
N SER A 177 4.22 -14.58 14.77
CA SER A 177 4.58 -14.82 16.18
C SER A 177 5.89 -14.17 16.58
N GLY A 178 5.85 -13.31 17.59
CA GLY A 178 6.99 -12.98 18.46
C GLY A 178 7.86 -11.77 18.10
N VAL A 179 7.71 -11.15 16.95
CA VAL A 179 8.44 -9.92 16.60
C VAL A 179 7.48 -8.73 16.64
N SER A 180 7.84 -7.64 17.33
CA SER A 180 7.00 -6.44 17.32
C SER A 180 6.84 -5.91 15.90
N SER A 181 5.64 -5.42 15.58
CA SER A 181 5.32 -4.85 14.27
C SER A 181 6.28 -3.73 13.84
N ALA A 182 6.75 -2.94 14.81
CA ALA A 182 7.73 -1.87 14.56
C ALA A 182 9.08 -2.43 14.08
N LYS A 183 9.62 -3.46 14.75
CA LYS A 183 10.90 -4.07 14.39
C LYS A 183 10.84 -4.78 13.01
N GLN A 184 9.69 -5.38 12.70
CA GLN A 184 9.47 -6.00 11.40
C GLN A 184 9.44 -4.94 10.28
N ARG A 185 8.75 -3.83 10.51
CA ARG A 185 8.69 -2.70 9.58
C ARG A 185 10.07 -2.08 9.35
N GLU A 186 10.83 -1.84 10.41
CA GLU A 186 12.21 -1.33 10.30
C GLU A 186 13.07 -2.24 9.42
N ARG A 187 13.03 -3.56 9.64
CA ARG A 187 13.75 -4.53 8.80
C ARG A 187 13.30 -4.49 7.33
N GLN A 188 12.02 -4.33 7.06
CA GLN A 188 11.51 -4.22 5.68
C GLN A 188 12.05 -2.96 5.00
N LEU A 189 12.06 -1.83 5.72
CA LEU A 189 12.61 -0.57 5.23
C LEU A 189 14.11 -0.66 4.96
N ASP A 190 14.87 -1.33 5.83
CA ASP A 190 16.31 -1.51 5.62
C ASP A 190 16.61 -2.35 4.37
N VAL A 191 15.82 -3.39 4.10
CA VAL A 191 15.94 -4.16 2.86
C VAL A 191 15.61 -3.29 1.66
N ALA A 192 14.52 -2.53 1.71
CA ALA A 192 14.11 -1.63 0.64
C ALA A 192 15.18 -0.55 0.38
N ARG A 193 15.66 0.14 1.42
CA ARG A 193 16.74 1.14 1.31
C ARG A 193 18.02 0.56 0.71
N THR A 194 18.38 -0.65 1.11
CA THR A 194 19.56 -1.33 0.57
C THR A 194 19.39 -1.59 -0.93
N LEU A 195 18.22 -2.09 -1.34
CA LEU A 195 17.91 -2.29 -2.76
C LEU A 195 18.00 -0.97 -3.54
N TRP A 196 17.35 0.09 -3.05
CA TRP A 196 17.35 1.39 -3.74
C TRP A 196 18.76 1.94 -3.90
N ARG A 197 19.58 1.86 -2.85
CA ARG A 197 21.00 2.26 -2.93
C ARG A 197 21.75 1.47 -3.99
N LEU A 198 21.58 0.14 -4.04
CA LEU A 198 22.22 -0.71 -5.04
C LEU A 198 21.77 -0.36 -6.47
N LEU A 199 20.48 -0.01 -6.65
CA LEU A 199 19.95 0.35 -7.97
C LEU A 199 20.48 1.69 -8.49
N PHE A 200 20.76 2.66 -7.61
CA PHE A 200 21.11 4.02 -7.97
C PHE A 200 22.54 4.43 -7.57
N THR A 201 23.34 3.53 -6.99
CA THR A 201 24.73 3.82 -6.67
C THR A 201 25.61 3.64 -7.90
N ARG A 202 26.46 4.63 -8.14
CA ARG A 202 27.50 4.55 -9.16
C ARG A 202 28.41 3.38 -8.83
N THR A 203 28.39 2.30 -9.61
CA THR A 203 29.45 1.29 -9.58
C THR A 203 30.74 2.00 -9.98
N SER A 204 31.62 2.28 -9.03
CA SER A 204 32.99 2.63 -9.29
C SER A 204 33.63 1.44 -10.00
N HIS A 205 33.65 1.44 -11.32
CA HIS A 205 34.61 0.60 -12.01
C HIS A 205 35.99 1.04 -11.52
N ALA A 206 36.56 0.24 -10.63
CA ALA A 206 37.98 0.26 -10.39
C ALA A 206 38.65 -0.07 -11.75
N ASN A 207 39.00 0.96 -12.49
CA ASN A 207 39.97 0.83 -13.55
C ASN A 207 41.31 0.49 -12.87
N GLY A 208 41.51 -0.81 -12.63
CA GLY A 208 42.84 -1.36 -12.43
C GLY A 208 43.55 -1.33 -13.78
N HIS A 209 44.25 -0.28 -14.04
CA HIS A 209 45.32 -0.31 -15.00
C HIS A 209 46.45 -1.16 -14.44
N ASN A 210 46.75 -2.25 -15.09
CA ASN A 210 48.06 -2.79 -15.27
C ASN A 210 48.17 -3.29 -16.70
#